data_194e6880d91977ea51cf1513c2a1bf27
#
_entry.id   194e6880d91977ea51cf1513c2a1bf27
#
_cell.length_a   1.000
_cell.length_b   1.000
_cell.length_c   1.000
_cell.angle_alpha   90.00
_cell.angle_beta   90.00
_cell.angle_gamma   90.00
#
_symmetry.space_group_name_H-M   'P 1'
#
loop_
_entity.id
_entity.type
_entity.pdbx_description
1 polymer ?
#
loop_
_entity_poly.entity_id
_entity_poly.type
_entity_poly.pdbx_seq_one_letter_code
_entity_poly.pdbx_strand_id
1 'polypeptide(L)'
;PYNLQLKNLLTRPDRSKVSAVNDKWDQFENFKKYDEFTVAWLSECKRILKKDGAIWVIGSYHNIFRVGTAIQNLGFWILNDVIWNKKNPMPNFRGTRFTNAHETLIWASKSEKSRYTFNYQSLKCLNDDLQMRSNWDLPICNGAERLKKNGKKVHSTQKPEALLHRILLASSNKNDLVLDPFLGSGT
;
A
#
# COMPACT_ATOMS: atom_id res chain seq x y z
N PRO A 1 6.42 2.48 5.01
CA PRO A 1 7.71 1.82 4.76
C PRO A 1 7.55 0.33 4.52
N TYR A 2 8.26 -0.19 3.51
CA TYR A 2 8.21 -1.59 3.10
C TYR A 2 9.34 -2.43 3.69
N ASN A 3 10.34 -1.78 4.30
CA ASN A 3 11.60 -2.39 4.71
C ASN A 3 12.30 -3.11 3.53
N LEU A 4 12.35 -2.44 2.38
CA LEU A 4 12.95 -2.97 1.16
C LEU A 4 14.47 -2.89 1.24
N GLN A 5 15.11 -3.90 1.81
CA GLN A 5 16.57 -4.01 1.92
C GLN A 5 17.18 -4.61 0.65
N LEU A 6 17.01 -3.99 -0.49
CA LEU A 6 17.61 -4.44 -1.75
C LEU A 6 19.06 -3.96 -1.83
N LYS A 7 19.99 -4.77 -1.38
CA LYS A 7 21.42 -4.41 -1.20
C LYS A 7 22.24 -4.30 -2.48
N ASN A 8 21.74 -4.70 -3.66
CA ASN A 8 22.55 -4.80 -4.88
C ASN A 8 21.89 -4.16 -6.09
N LEU A 9 22.72 -3.58 -6.97
CA LEU A 9 22.33 -3.24 -8.33
C LEU A 9 21.82 -4.50 -9.04
N LEU A 10 20.58 -4.46 -9.49
CA LEU A 10 20.00 -5.51 -10.30
C LEU A 10 20.39 -5.29 -11.76
N THR A 11 20.80 -6.34 -12.44
CA THR A 11 21.12 -6.31 -13.87
C THR A 11 20.01 -7.04 -14.62
N ARG A 12 19.46 -6.40 -15.65
CA ARG A 12 18.49 -7.03 -16.56
C ARG A 12 19.18 -8.04 -17.47
N PRO A 13 18.42 -8.92 -18.16
CA PRO A 13 18.97 -9.84 -19.15
C PRO A 13 19.76 -9.16 -20.27
N ASP A 14 19.38 -7.92 -20.64
CA ASP A 14 20.04 -7.06 -21.60
C ASP A 14 21.32 -6.38 -21.06
N ARG A 15 21.78 -6.77 -19.87
CA ARG A 15 22.92 -6.21 -19.12
C ARG A 15 22.75 -4.76 -18.65
N SER A 16 21.60 -4.12 -18.87
CA SER A 16 21.34 -2.80 -18.33
C SER A 16 21.18 -2.84 -16.80
N LYS A 17 21.71 -1.85 -16.10
CA LYS A 17 21.62 -1.75 -14.64
C LYS A 17 20.27 -1.17 -14.24
N VAL A 18 19.63 -1.79 -13.24
CA VAL A 18 18.44 -1.28 -12.58
C VAL A 18 18.83 -0.79 -11.20
N SER A 19 18.55 0.47 -10.91
CA SER A 19 18.63 0.97 -9.54
C SER A 19 17.55 0.29 -8.71
N ALA A 20 17.97 -0.52 -7.75
CA ALA A 20 17.06 -1.06 -6.74
C ALA A 20 16.54 0.10 -5.87
N VAL A 21 15.33 -0.03 -5.34
CA VAL A 21 14.82 0.88 -4.30
C VAL A 21 15.68 0.67 -3.05
N ASN A 22 16.46 1.68 -2.69
CA ASN A 22 17.42 1.65 -1.58
C ASN A 22 17.38 2.98 -0.81
N ASP A 23 16.19 3.43 -0.52
CA ASP A 23 15.96 4.69 0.16
C ASP A 23 16.27 4.54 1.66
N LYS A 24 17.08 5.44 2.22
CA LYS A 24 17.49 5.39 3.64
C LYS A 24 16.32 5.38 4.62
N TRP A 25 15.23 6.05 4.28
CA TRP A 25 14.02 6.11 5.11
C TRP A 25 13.26 4.76 5.19
N ASP A 26 13.57 3.81 4.29
CA ASP A 26 12.94 2.46 4.23
C ASP A 26 13.90 1.35 4.68
N GLN A 27 14.96 1.70 5.42
CA GLN A 27 15.96 0.76 5.91
C GLN A 27 15.93 0.68 7.43
N PHE A 28 15.82 -0.53 7.94
CA PHE A 28 15.85 -0.82 9.37
C PHE A 28 16.96 -1.82 9.66
N GLU A 29 17.64 -1.66 10.79
CA GLU A 29 18.73 -2.53 11.21
C GLU A 29 18.30 -4.00 11.33
N ASN A 30 17.11 -4.21 11.85
CA ASN A 30 16.51 -5.53 12.05
C ASN A 30 14.98 -5.45 12.14
N PHE A 31 14.34 -6.59 12.18
CA PHE A 31 12.88 -6.66 12.27
C PHE A 31 12.33 -6.09 13.58
N LYS A 32 13.05 -6.16 14.69
CA LYS A 32 12.61 -5.56 15.95
C LYS A 32 12.45 -4.05 15.81
N LYS A 33 13.44 -3.38 15.20
CA LYS A 33 13.37 -1.93 14.94
C LYS A 33 12.25 -1.56 13.97
N TYR A 34 12.02 -2.40 12.97
CA TYR A 34 10.89 -2.23 12.06
C TYR A 34 9.54 -2.37 12.79
N ASP A 35 9.40 -3.35 13.68
CA ASP A 35 8.20 -3.59 14.46
C ASP A 35 7.94 -2.44 15.45
N GLU A 36 8.97 -1.97 16.16
CA GLU A 36 8.89 -0.80 17.06
C GLU A 36 8.39 0.45 16.31
N PHE A 37 8.96 0.73 15.14
CA PHE A 37 8.52 1.81 14.27
C PHE A 37 7.07 1.61 13.80
N THR A 38 6.73 0.40 13.38
CA THR A 38 5.38 0.07 12.88
C THR A 38 4.33 0.25 13.97
N VAL A 39 4.58 -0.24 15.17
CA VAL A 39 3.69 -0.07 16.32
C VAL A 39 3.54 1.41 16.69
N ALA A 40 4.64 2.18 16.66
CA ALA A 40 4.61 3.59 17.02
C ALA A 40 3.68 4.40 16.10
N TRP A 41 3.88 4.34 14.76
CA TRP A 41 3.03 5.13 13.86
C TRP A 41 1.58 4.60 13.78
N LEU A 42 1.35 3.29 13.88
CA LEU A 42 0.00 2.73 13.94
C LEU A 42 -0.75 3.17 15.21
N SER A 43 -0.05 3.24 16.35
CA SER A 43 -0.62 3.74 17.61
C SER A 43 -1.08 5.18 17.47
N GLU A 44 -0.25 6.04 16.85
CA GLU A 44 -0.61 7.43 16.61
C GLU A 44 -1.78 7.56 15.62
N CYS A 45 -1.78 6.78 14.54
CA CYS A 45 -2.93 6.70 13.64
C CYS A 45 -4.21 6.30 14.40
N LYS A 46 -4.14 5.28 15.28
CA LYS A 46 -5.27 4.86 16.08
C LYS A 46 -5.75 5.95 17.04
N ARG A 47 -4.81 6.69 17.66
CA ARG A 47 -5.14 7.77 18.58
C ARG A 47 -5.95 8.86 17.91
N ILE A 48 -5.52 9.33 16.72
CA ILE A 48 -6.17 10.44 16.00
C ILE A 48 -7.39 10.01 15.18
N LEU A 49 -7.51 8.73 14.82
CA LEU A 49 -8.62 8.21 14.05
C LEU A 49 -9.95 8.42 14.81
N LYS A 50 -10.96 8.95 14.14
CA LYS A 50 -12.32 9.08 14.72
C LYS A 50 -12.87 7.71 15.12
N LYS A 51 -13.87 7.68 16.00
CA LYS A 51 -14.52 6.45 16.50
C LYS A 51 -14.94 5.52 15.35
N ASP A 52 -15.52 6.07 14.31
CA ASP A 52 -16.05 5.35 13.14
C ASP A 52 -15.11 5.44 11.93
N GLY A 53 -13.87 5.87 12.14
CA GLY A 53 -12.86 5.95 11.10
C GLY A 53 -12.26 4.60 10.73
N ALA A 54 -11.73 4.51 9.53
CA ALA A 54 -11.03 3.34 9.01
C ALA A 54 -9.62 3.71 8.56
N ILE A 55 -8.76 2.71 8.50
CA ILE A 55 -7.37 2.82 8.02
C ILE A 55 -7.13 1.82 6.90
N TRP A 56 -6.32 2.23 5.93
CA TRP A 56 -5.79 1.36 4.89
C TRP A 56 -4.28 1.33 4.97
N VAL A 57 -3.70 0.16 4.97
CA VAL A 57 -2.24 -0.01 4.97
C VAL A 57 -1.84 -0.93 3.84
N ILE A 58 -1.02 -0.42 2.92
CA ILE A 58 -0.50 -1.19 1.80
C ILE A 58 0.89 -1.72 2.12
N GLY A 59 1.14 -2.96 1.75
CA GLY A 59 2.43 -3.60 1.92
C GLY A 59 2.68 -4.72 0.92
N SER A 60 3.93 -5.16 0.89
CA SER A 60 4.36 -6.32 0.12
C SER A 60 4.65 -7.51 1.04
N TYR A 61 5.02 -8.65 0.46
CA TYR A 61 5.44 -9.83 1.21
C TYR A 61 6.60 -9.57 2.21
N HIS A 62 7.34 -8.48 2.05
CA HIS A 62 8.42 -8.13 2.98
C HIS A 62 7.92 -7.70 4.37
N ASN A 63 6.75 -7.08 4.45
CA ASN A 63 6.31 -6.40 5.66
C ASN A 63 4.85 -6.66 6.05
N ILE A 64 3.98 -7.03 5.11
CA ILE A 64 2.52 -7.03 5.34
C ILE A 64 2.08 -7.93 6.49
N PHE A 65 2.72 -9.06 6.71
CA PHE A 65 2.39 -9.97 7.80
C PHE A 65 2.71 -9.37 9.18
N ARG A 66 3.83 -8.63 9.29
CA ARG A 66 4.21 -7.91 10.52
C ARG A 66 3.28 -6.74 10.79
N VAL A 67 2.96 -5.99 9.74
CA VAL A 67 1.99 -4.88 9.81
C VAL A 67 0.62 -5.40 10.21
N GLY A 68 0.14 -6.49 9.63
CA GLY A 68 -1.12 -7.13 9.99
C GLY A 68 -1.17 -7.55 11.45
N THR A 69 -0.11 -8.18 11.95
CA THR A 69 0.01 -8.54 13.36
C THR A 69 -0.02 -7.30 14.27
N ALA A 70 0.70 -6.24 13.92
CA ALA A 70 0.69 -5.00 14.69
C ALA A 70 -0.70 -4.33 14.71
N ILE A 71 -1.42 -4.31 13.58
CA ILE A 71 -2.78 -3.81 13.48
C ILE A 71 -3.71 -4.57 14.45
N GLN A 72 -3.66 -5.90 14.45
CA GLN A 72 -4.48 -6.73 15.35
C GLN A 72 -4.10 -6.54 16.81
N ASN A 73 -2.81 -6.55 17.15
CA ASN A 73 -2.33 -6.37 18.53
C ASN A 73 -2.69 -4.99 19.11
N LEU A 74 -2.77 -3.97 18.27
CA LEU A 74 -3.24 -2.64 18.66
C LEU A 74 -4.78 -2.57 18.78
N GLY A 75 -5.50 -3.65 18.49
CA GLY A 75 -6.95 -3.72 18.60
C GLY A 75 -7.72 -2.95 17.53
N PHE A 76 -7.15 -2.79 16.34
CA PHE A 76 -7.93 -2.50 15.16
C PHE A 76 -8.74 -3.73 14.75
N TRP A 77 -9.88 -3.52 14.10
CA TRP A 77 -10.69 -4.60 13.55
C TRP A 77 -10.50 -4.70 12.04
N ILE A 78 -9.84 -5.77 11.58
CA ILE A 78 -9.61 -5.98 10.15
C ILE A 78 -10.94 -6.31 9.47
N LEU A 79 -11.27 -5.58 8.43
CA LEU A 79 -12.48 -5.72 7.62
C LEU A 79 -12.23 -6.61 6.40
N ASN A 80 -11.12 -6.32 5.69
CA ASN A 80 -10.65 -7.12 4.56
C ASN A 80 -9.13 -7.02 4.41
N ASP A 81 -8.55 -8.06 3.85
CA ASP A 81 -7.35 -7.98 3.05
C ASP A 81 -7.75 -7.83 1.58
N VAL A 82 -7.15 -6.88 0.89
CA VAL A 82 -7.40 -6.62 -0.52
C VAL A 82 -6.11 -6.86 -1.30
N ILE A 83 -6.18 -7.68 -2.33
CA ILE A 83 -5.04 -8.00 -3.19
C ILE A 83 -5.06 -7.09 -4.43
N TRP A 84 -4.09 -6.20 -4.50
CA TRP A 84 -3.82 -5.47 -5.72
C TRP A 84 -2.96 -6.30 -6.67
N ASN A 85 -3.58 -6.91 -7.68
CA ASN A 85 -2.90 -7.60 -8.76
C ASN A 85 -2.33 -6.58 -9.75
N LYS A 86 -1.01 -6.62 -9.94
CA LYS A 86 -0.31 -5.75 -10.88
C LYS A 86 -0.43 -6.32 -12.28
N LYS A 87 -1.15 -5.66 -13.19
CA LYS A 87 -1.26 -6.12 -14.59
C LYS A 87 0.08 -6.17 -15.33
N ASN A 88 1.05 -5.35 -14.90
CA ASN A 88 2.37 -5.23 -15.52
C ASN A 88 3.49 -5.27 -14.46
N PRO A 89 3.63 -6.37 -13.70
CA PRO A 89 4.61 -6.47 -12.63
C PRO A 89 6.03 -6.48 -13.18
N MET A 90 6.98 -5.95 -12.38
CA MET A 90 8.40 -6.07 -12.70
C MET A 90 8.84 -7.52 -12.60
N PRO A 91 9.48 -8.10 -13.63
CA PRO A 91 9.93 -9.48 -13.60
C PRO A 91 11.03 -9.71 -12.55
N ASN A 92 11.15 -10.94 -12.08
CA ASN A 92 12.31 -11.36 -11.32
C ASN A 92 13.48 -11.64 -12.29
N PHE A 93 14.39 -10.69 -12.40
CA PHE A 93 15.48 -10.76 -13.38
C PHE A 93 16.46 -11.93 -13.17
N ARG A 94 16.54 -12.47 -11.95
CA ARG A 94 17.40 -13.62 -11.65
C ARG A 94 16.71 -14.97 -11.91
N GLY A 95 15.41 -15.00 -12.13
CA GLY A 95 14.65 -16.23 -12.33
C GLY A 95 14.68 -17.21 -11.14
N THR A 96 14.99 -16.73 -9.93
CA THR A 96 15.19 -17.57 -8.74
C THR A 96 13.95 -17.69 -7.86
N ARG A 97 12.89 -16.94 -8.17
CA ARG A 97 11.60 -16.95 -7.47
C ARG A 97 10.51 -16.40 -8.38
N PHE A 98 9.26 -16.51 -7.95
CA PHE A 98 8.13 -15.95 -8.67
C PHE A 98 8.24 -14.42 -8.83
N THR A 99 7.69 -13.90 -9.91
CA THR A 99 7.47 -12.46 -10.10
C THR A 99 6.53 -11.96 -9.01
N ASN A 100 6.91 -10.87 -8.32
CA ASN A 100 6.04 -10.25 -7.31
C ASN A 100 4.90 -9.47 -7.98
N ALA A 101 3.84 -10.19 -8.32
CA ALA A 101 2.73 -9.70 -9.12
C ALA A 101 1.61 -9.04 -8.32
N HIS A 102 1.72 -8.96 -6.99
CA HIS A 102 0.69 -8.31 -6.16
C HIS A 102 1.28 -7.56 -4.96
N GLU A 103 0.47 -6.69 -4.40
CA GLU A 103 0.63 -6.13 -3.06
C GLU A 103 -0.68 -6.32 -2.29
N THR A 104 -0.59 -6.38 -0.98
CA THR A 104 -1.73 -6.55 -0.09
C THR A 104 -2.06 -5.22 0.59
N LEU A 105 -3.34 -4.87 0.62
CA LEU A 105 -3.86 -3.77 1.41
C LEU A 105 -4.68 -4.35 2.56
N ILE A 106 -4.39 -3.93 3.78
CA ILE A 106 -5.21 -4.24 4.94
C ILE A 106 -6.16 -3.08 5.17
N TRP A 107 -7.46 -3.34 5.13
CA TRP A 107 -8.50 -2.40 5.51
C TRP A 107 -9.01 -2.76 6.90
N ALA A 108 -8.94 -1.80 7.82
CA ALA A 108 -9.36 -2.02 9.20
C ALA A 108 -10.12 -0.81 9.74
N SER A 109 -11.11 -1.05 10.58
CA SER A 109 -11.77 -0.03 11.38
C SER A 109 -11.04 0.17 12.71
N LYS A 110 -11.30 1.30 13.38
CA LYS A 110 -10.70 1.61 14.69
C LYS A 110 -10.96 0.53 15.75
N SER A 111 -12.13 -0.09 15.68
CA SER A 111 -12.55 -1.19 16.57
C SER A 111 -13.67 -2.01 15.92
N GLU A 112 -13.98 -3.16 16.45
CA GLU A 112 -15.12 -4.00 16.04
C GLU A 112 -16.46 -3.26 16.07
N LYS A 113 -16.62 -2.31 17.01
CA LYS A 113 -17.87 -1.53 17.20
C LYS A 113 -17.96 -0.29 16.31
N SER A 114 -16.98 0.00 15.49
CA SER A 114 -16.96 1.15 14.60
C SER A 114 -18.00 1.02 13.48
N ARG A 115 -18.73 2.11 13.21
CA ARG A 115 -19.67 2.21 12.09
C ARG A 115 -18.97 2.85 10.90
N TYR A 116 -18.03 2.13 10.32
CA TYR A 116 -17.21 2.63 9.21
C TYR A 116 -18.04 2.87 7.93
N THR A 117 -17.57 3.77 7.10
CA THR A 117 -18.14 4.03 5.78
C THR A 117 -17.77 2.92 4.80
N PHE A 118 -18.77 2.40 4.07
CA PHE A 118 -18.56 1.54 2.90
C PHE A 118 -19.57 1.88 1.81
N ASN A 119 -19.11 2.47 0.73
CA ASN A 119 -19.93 2.97 -0.36
C ASN A 119 -20.24 1.88 -1.39
N TYR A 120 -21.03 0.90 -0.97
CA TYR A 120 -21.35 -0.31 -1.74
C TYR A 120 -21.86 0.00 -3.15
N GLN A 121 -22.83 0.92 -3.30
CA GLN A 121 -23.42 1.24 -4.60
C GLN A 121 -22.43 1.93 -5.54
N SER A 122 -21.62 2.87 -5.02
CA SER A 122 -20.58 3.52 -5.82
C SER A 122 -19.54 2.52 -6.35
N LEU A 123 -19.19 1.53 -5.55
CA LEU A 123 -18.27 0.46 -5.97
C LEU A 123 -18.91 -0.48 -7.00
N LYS A 124 -20.19 -0.78 -6.91
CA LYS A 124 -20.92 -1.53 -7.95
C LYS A 124 -20.89 -0.81 -9.29
N CYS A 125 -21.16 0.49 -9.30
CA CYS A 125 -21.09 1.29 -10.54
C CYS A 125 -19.70 1.24 -11.22
N LEU A 126 -18.62 1.08 -10.44
CA LEU A 126 -17.27 0.88 -10.99
C LEU A 126 -16.97 -0.55 -11.42
N ASN A 127 -17.87 -1.49 -11.24
CA ASN A 127 -17.66 -2.92 -11.45
C ASN A 127 -18.84 -3.58 -12.17
N ASP A 128 -19.33 -2.95 -13.22
CA ASP A 128 -20.42 -3.45 -14.09
C ASP A 128 -21.67 -3.91 -13.30
N ASP A 129 -22.06 -3.11 -12.30
CA ASP A 129 -23.15 -3.39 -11.36
C ASP A 129 -22.99 -4.67 -10.52
N LEU A 130 -21.80 -5.26 -10.51
CA LEU A 130 -21.47 -6.39 -9.65
C LEU A 130 -20.77 -5.92 -8.37
N GLN A 131 -20.94 -6.67 -7.29
CA GLN A 131 -20.22 -6.41 -6.04
C GLN A 131 -18.72 -6.42 -6.28
N MET A 132 -18.04 -5.36 -5.83
CA MET A 132 -16.59 -5.27 -5.90
C MET A 132 -15.95 -6.36 -5.03
N ARG A 133 -15.01 -7.10 -5.61
CA ARG A 133 -14.27 -8.15 -4.93
C ARG A 133 -13.01 -7.59 -4.26
N SER A 134 -12.40 -8.38 -3.38
CA SER A 134 -11.15 -8.03 -2.69
C SER A 134 -9.87 -8.26 -3.52
N ASN A 135 -10.00 -8.60 -4.80
CA ASN A 135 -8.90 -8.70 -5.74
C ASN A 135 -9.06 -7.65 -6.85
N TRP A 136 -8.08 -6.75 -6.96
CA TRP A 136 -8.13 -5.60 -7.87
C TRP A 136 -7.03 -5.67 -8.92
N ASP A 137 -7.42 -5.76 -10.19
CA ASP A 137 -6.52 -5.77 -11.33
C ASP A 137 -6.23 -4.35 -11.80
N LEU A 138 -5.11 -3.78 -11.35
CA LEU A 138 -4.68 -2.43 -11.68
C LEU A 138 -3.21 -2.42 -12.12
N PRO A 139 -2.84 -1.59 -13.11
CA PRO A 139 -1.44 -1.44 -13.48
C PRO A 139 -0.63 -0.77 -12.35
N ILE A 140 0.68 -0.96 -12.36
CA ILE A 140 1.59 -0.14 -11.55
C ILE A 140 1.66 1.27 -12.13
N CYS A 141 1.96 2.26 -11.28
CA CYS A 141 2.22 3.63 -11.75
C CYS A 141 3.40 3.66 -12.71
N ASN A 142 3.16 4.08 -13.96
CA ASN A 142 4.16 4.16 -15.03
C ASN A 142 3.85 5.28 -16.04
N GLY A 143 4.64 5.37 -17.11
CA GLY A 143 4.39 6.31 -18.21
C GLY A 143 4.21 7.76 -17.76
N ALA A 144 3.13 8.39 -18.23
CA ALA A 144 2.79 9.79 -17.93
C ALA A 144 2.34 10.02 -16.48
N GLU A 145 1.73 9.02 -15.84
CA GLU A 145 1.31 9.08 -14.44
C GLU A 145 2.50 9.18 -13.48
N ARG A 146 3.65 8.62 -13.88
CA ARG A 146 4.87 8.63 -13.07
C ARG A 146 5.49 10.01 -12.98
N LEU A 147 5.42 10.64 -11.81
CA LEU A 147 6.02 11.95 -11.58
C LEU A 147 7.55 11.92 -11.70
N LYS A 148 8.07 12.83 -12.52
CA LYS A 148 9.51 12.99 -12.76
C LYS A 148 9.92 14.45 -12.59
N LYS A 149 11.12 14.67 -12.03
CA LYS A 149 11.78 15.98 -11.97
C LYS A 149 13.20 15.81 -12.54
N ASN A 150 13.54 16.59 -13.57
CA ASN A 150 14.83 16.48 -14.26
C ASN A 150 15.14 15.04 -14.75
N GLY A 151 14.14 14.35 -15.32
CA GLY A 151 14.26 12.98 -15.83
C GLY A 151 14.30 11.88 -14.75
N LYS A 152 14.38 12.24 -13.47
CA LYS A 152 14.40 11.29 -12.34
C LYS A 152 13.02 11.16 -11.68
N LYS A 153 12.72 9.97 -11.17
CA LYS A 153 11.50 9.72 -10.41
C LYS A 153 11.45 10.59 -9.15
N VAL A 154 10.33 11.27 -8.90
CA VAL A 154 10.12 12.05 -7.67
C VAL A 154 10.06 11.14 -6.45
N HIS A 155 9.39 9.99 -6.59
CA HIS A 155 9.29 8.99 -5.53
C HIS A 155 9.45 7.58 -6.12
N SER A 156 10.24 6.73 -5.47
CA SER A 156 10.57 5.38 -5.94
C SER A 156 9.35 4.45 -6.00
N THR A 157 8.44 4.58 -5.03
CA THR A 157 7.29 3.69 -4.82
C THR A 157 5.94 4.40 -5.02
N GLN A 158 5.86 5.40 -5.91
CA GLN A 158 4.59 6.06 -6.25
C GLN A 158 3.52 5.03 -6.61
N LYS A 159 2.34 5.18 -6.00
CA LYS A 159 1.18 4.32 -6.27
C LYS A 159 0.35 4.85 -7.44
N PRO A 160 -0.38 4.00 -8.17
CA PRO A 160 -1.30 4.47 -9.21
C PRO A 160 -2.52 5.20 -8.61
N GLU A 161 -2.94 6.29 -9.26
CA GLU A 161 -4.10 7.09 -8.84
C GLU A 161 -5.39 6.24 -8.74
N ALA A 162 -5.58 5.32 -9.69
CA ALA A 162 -6.73 4.42 -9.71
C ALA A 162 -6.86 3.57 -8.43
N LEU A 163 -5.73 3.21 -7.80
CA LEU A 163 -5.73 2.46 -6.54
C LEU A 163 -6.25 3.32 -5.40
N LEU A 164 -5.71 4.55 -5.26
CA LEU A 164 -6.11 5.47 -4.18
C LEU A 164 -7.53 6.00 -4.39
N HIS A 165 -7.91 6.30 -5.64
CA HIS A 165 -9.29 6.67 -5.96
C HIS A 165 -10.29 5.60 -5.50
N ARG A 166 -9.99 4.31 -5.76
CA ARG A 166 -10.87 3.20 -5.32
C ARG A 166 -10.93 3.09 -3.80
N ILE A 167 -9.82 3.26 -3.08
CA ILE A 167 -9.78 3.29 -1.62
C ILE A 167 -10.66 4.42 -1.06
N LEU A 168 -10.49 5.64 -1.57
CA LEU A 168 -11.24 6.81 -1.12
C LEU A 168 -12.72 6.65 -1.42
N LEU A 169 -13.07 6.22 -2.64
CA LEU A 169 -14.46 5.99 -3.00
C LEU A 169 -15.12 4.91 -2.14
N ALA A 170 -14.37 3.87 -1.75
CA ALA A 170 -14.89 2.78 -0.94
C ALA A 170 -15.22 3.23 0.49
N SER A 171 -14.36 4.06 1.11
CA SER A 171 -14.32 4.21 2.57
C SER A 171 -14.36 5.65 3.08
N SER A 172 -14.71 6.62 2.22
CA SER A 172 -14.90 8.01 2.62
C SER A 172 -16.08 8.67 1.88
N ASN A 173 -16.63 9.73 2.47
CA ASN A 173 -17.66 10.57 1.88
C ASN A 173 -17.09 11.96 1.54
N LYS A 174 -17.84 12.72 0.74
CA LYS A 174 -17.48 14.12 0.46
C LYS A 174 -17.32 14.88 1.78
N ASN A 175 -16.23 15.66 1.88
CA ASN A 175 -15.83 16.44 3.04
C ASN A 175 -15.30 15.63 4.25
N ASP A 176 -15.10 14.33 4.12
CA ASP A 176 -14.36 13.59 5.14
C ASP A 176 -12.90 14.00 5.15
N LEU A 177 -12.31 14.02 6.34
CA LEU A 177 -10.88 14.29 6.50
C LEU A 177 -10.08 13.00 6.26
N VAL A 178 -9.16 13.05 5.30
CA VAL A 178 -8.24 11.96 4.96
C VAL A 178 -6.83 12.38 5.31
N LEU A 179 -6.09 11.51 5.99
CA LEU A 179 -4.68 11.70 6.35
C LEU A 179 -3.82 10.60 5.74
N ASP A 180 -2.76 10.98 5.04
CA ASP A 180 -1.70 10.08 4.62
C ASP A 180 -0.38 10.46 5.30
N PRO A 181 0.06 9.73 6.36
CA PRO A 181 1.32 10.01 7.04
C PRO A 181 2.56 9.61 6.22
N PHE A 182 2.38 8.91 5.12
CA PHE A 182 3.44 8.46 4.21
C PHE A 182 3.20 8.94 2.78
N LEU A 183 2.77 10.19 2.64
CA LEU A 183 2.26 10.81 1.42
C LEU A 183 3.14 10.58 0.17
N GLY A 184 4.44 10.51 0.32
CA GLY A 184 5.38 10.24 -0.78
C GLY A 184 5.30 11.30 -1.88
N SER A 185 4.74 10.92 -3.05
CA SER A 185 4.54 11.83 -4.19
C SER A 185 3.27 12.66 -4.13
N GLY A 186 2.40 12.43 -3.16
CA GLY A 186 1.10 13.08 -3.07
C GLY A 186 0.05 12.55 -4.07
N THR A 187 0.11 11.28 -4.39
CA THR A 187 -0.86 10.63 -5.27
C THR A 187 -2.25 10.64 -4.66
#